data_f75a63201ec6f2e50941c9b75f107ca7
#
_entry.id   f75a63201ec6f2e50941c9b75f107ca7
#
_cell.length_a   1.000
_cell.length_b   1.000
_cell.length_c   1.000
_cell.angle_alpha   90.00
_cell.angle_beta   90.00
_cell.angle_gamma   90.00
#
_symmetry.space_group_name_H-M   'P 1'
#
loop_
_entity.id
_entity.type
_entity.pdbx_description
1 polymer ?
#
loop_
_entity_poly.entity_id
_entity_poly.type
_entity_poly.pdbx_seq_one_letter_code
_entity_poly.pdbx_strand_id
1 'polypeptide(L)'
;MSWNTVVGLEIHAQMATQSKMFCACRRQAGALPNSNICPVCVGWPGALPVLQGEAVRCAIRAAICLGCDIQELSRFDRKNYFYPDLPKGYQISQFYHPYALGGSIP
;
A
#
# COMPACT_ATOMS: atom_id res chain seq x y z
N MET A 1 10.05 -31.94 -24.69
CA MET A 1 9.62 -31.05 -23.56
C MET A 1 9.46 -29.66 -24.11
N SER A 2 8.31 -29.03 -23.89
CA SER A 2 8.09 -27.62 -24.20
C SER A 2 8.21 -26.80 -22.89
N TRP A 3 8.94 -25.69 -22.95
CA TRP A 3 9.06 -24.76 -21.85
C TRP A 3 8.05 -23.63 -22.06
N ASN A 4 7.27 -23.29 -21.00
CA ASN A 4 6.43 -22.12 -20.99
C ASN A 4 7.10 -21.03 -20.15
N THR A 5 7.31 -19.86 -20.74
CA THR A 5 7.79 -18.69 -20.00
C THR A 5 6.64 -18.03 -19.26
N VAL A 6 6.79 -17.86 -17.95
CA VAL A 6 5.84 -17.13 -17.11
C VAL A 6 6.56 -15.91 -16.55
N VAL A 7 5.98 -14.72 -16.74
CA VAL A 7 6.54 -13.44 -16.26
C VAL A 7 5.49 -12.77 -15.38
N GLY A 8 5.91 -12.34 -14.18
CA GLY A 8 5.12 -11.51 -13.28
C GLY A 8 5.76 -10.13 -13.16
N LEU A 9 4.96 -9.09 -13.08
CA LEU A 9 5.40 -7.72 -12.81
C LEU A 9 4.74 -7.23 -11.52
N GLU A 10 5.52 -6.49 -10.72
CA GLU A 10 5.03 -5.77 -9.54
C GLU A 10 5.35 -4.29 -9.73
N ILE A 11 4.32 -3.44 -9.60
CA ILE A 11 4.43 -2.01 -9.84
C ILE A 11 4.08 -1.27 -8.55
N HIS A 12 4.97 -0.37 -8.12
CA HIS A 12 4.77 0.50 -6.97
C HIS A 12 4.44 1.91 -7.45
N ALA A 13 3.28 2.43 -7.03
CA ALA A 13 2.86 3.80 -7.30
C ALA A 13 2.68 4.57 -5.98
N GLN A 14 3.31 5.73 -5.88
CA GLN A 14 3.15 6.63 -4.74
C GLN A 14 2.08 7.67 -5.04
N MET A 15 0.95 7.60 -4.33
CA MET A 15 -0.14 8.55 -4.49
C MET A 15 0.25 9.95 -4.01
N ALA A 16 -0.24 11.00 -4.69
CA ALA A 16 0.02 12.40 -4.36
C ALA A 16 -0.86 12.89 -3.20
N THR A 17 -0.83 12.20 -2.07
CA THR A 17 -1.55 12.55 -0.85
C THR A 17 -0.71 13.44 0.06
N GLN A 18 -1.34 14.24 0.92
CA GLN A 18 -0.63 15.08 1.89
C GLN A 18 -0.07 14.27 3.07
N SER A 19 -0.70 13.18 3.43
CA SER A 19 -0.29 12.30 4.52
C SER A 19 0.06 10.90 4.02
N LYS A 20 0.70 10.12 4.89
CA LYS A 20 0.97 8.71 4.66
C LYS A 20 -0.32 7.91 4.59
N MET A 21 -0.27 6.72 3.99
CA MET A 21 -1.46 5.90 3.75
C MET A 21 -2.12 5.37 5.03
N PHE A 22 -1.34 5.11 6.08
CA PHE A 22 -1.83 4.45 7.29
C PHE A 22 -1.66 5.26 8.57
N CYS A 23 -1.37 6.56 8.46
CA CYS A 23 -1.31 7.48 9.59
C CYS A 23 -1.43 8.94 9.10
N ALA A 24 -1.56 9.87 10.06
CA ALA A 24 -1.68 11.29 9.76
C ALA A 24 -0.34 12.01 9.50
N CYS A 25 0.79 11.31 9.57
CA CYS A 25 2.09 11.93 9.33
C CYS A 25 2.19 12.49 7.91
N ARG A 26 2.72 13.71 7.83
CA ARG A 26 2.89 14.42 6.57
C ARG A 26 3.85 13.69 5.63
N ARG A 27 3.53 13.66 4.34
CA ARG A 27 4.48 13.32 3.28
C ARG A 27 5.23 14.57 2.86
N GLN A 28 6.54 14.58 3.06
CA GLN A 28 7.40 15.70 2.66
C GLN A 28 8.70 15.13 2.09
N ALA A 29 8.91 15.32 0.80
CA ALA A 29 10.19 15.00 0.17
C ALA A 29 11.30 15.92 0.73
N GLY A 30 12.48 15.37 0.95
CA GLY A 30 13.63 16.13 1.46
C GLY A 30 13.55 16.51 2.94
N ALA A 31 12.57 16.03 3.69
CA ALA A 31 12.53 16.20 5.13
C ALA A 31 13.71 15.48 5.82
N LEU A 32 14.15 15.99 6.95
CA LEU A 32 15.19 15.33 7.76
C LEU A 32 14.75 13.91 8.14
N PRO A 33 15.65 12.93 8.21
CA PRO A 33 15.34 11.59 8.68
C PRO A 33 14.60 11.62 10.01
N ASN A 34 13.58 10.79 10.15
CA ASN A 34 12.76 10.63 11.35
C ASN A 34 11.99 11.88 11.83
N SER A 35 11.88 12.94 11.02
CA SER A 35 11.13 14.15 11.38
C SER A 35 9.61 14.01 11.19
N ASN A 36 9.15 13.09 10.33
CA ASN A 36 7.73 12.83 10.02
C ASN A 36 7.33 11.40 10.41
N ILE A 37 7.43 11.08 11.68
CA ILE A 37 7.10 9.75 12.22
C ILE A 37 6.15 9.87 13.43
N CYS A 38 5.40 8.82 13.68
CA CYS A 38 4.53 8.65 14.82
C CYS A 38 4.62 7.21 15.37
N PRO A 39 3.96 6.87 16.49
CA PRO A 39 3.96 5.51 17.03
C PRO A 39 3.58 4.43 16.00
N VAL A 40 2.66 4.72 15.06
CA VAL A 40 2.30 3.80 13.97
C VAL A 40 3.49 3.55 13.04
N CYS A 41 4.22 4.61 12.65
CA CYS A 41 5.38 4.48 11.76
C CYS A 41 6.48 3.62 12.35
N VAL A 42 6.72 3.75 13.66
CA VAL A 42 7.79 3.03 14.37
C VAL A 42 7.34 1.69 14.97
N GLY A 43 6.06 1.34 14.81
CA GLY A 43 5.54 0.05 15.25
C GLY A 43 5.46 -0.12 16.76
N TRP A 44 5.10 0.93 17.49
CA TRP A 44 4.94 0.84 18.94
C TRP A 44 3.83 -0.16 19.32
N PRO A 45 4.01 -0.91 20.40
CA PRO A 45 2.97 -1.81 20.89
C PRO A 45 1.65 -1.09 21.13
N GLY A 46 0.57 -1.64 20.60
CA GLY A 46 -0.78 -1.06 20.70
C GLY A 46 -1.11 0.04 19.69
N ALA A 47 -0.13 0.56 18.94
CA ALA A 47 -0.40 1.52 17.87
C ALA A 47 -0.91 0.80 16.61
N LEU A 48 -2.12 1.16 16.17
CA LEU A 48 -2.75 0.56 15.00
C LEU A 48 -2.80 1.55 13.83
N PRO A 49 -2.59 1.06 12.59
CA PRO A 49 -2.73 1.89 11.39
C PRO A 49 -4.16 2.34 11.18
N VAL A 50 -4.32 3.56 10.67
CA VAL A 50 -5.61 4.13 10.26
C VAL A 50 -5.52 4.52 8.79
N LEU A 51 -6.39 3.92 7.97
CA LEU A 51 -6.40 4.12 6.53
C LEU A 51 -6.83 5.54 6.17
N GLN A 52 -6.07 6.17 5.29
CA GLN A 52 -6.34 7.50 4.76
C GLN A 52 -7.35 7.45 3.61
N GLY A 53 -8.48 8.16 3.77
CA GLY A 53 -9.54 8.18 2.76
C GLY A 53 -9.11 8.75 1.40
N GLU A 54 -8.21 9.74 1.38
CA GLU A 54 -7.69 10.28 0.11
C GLU A 54 -6.86 9.25 -0.65
N ALA A 55 -6.05 8.45 0.05
CA ALA A 55 -5.29 7.37 -0.57
C ALA A 55 -6.23 6.33 -1.21
N VAL A 56 -7.33 5.99 -0.54
CA VAL A 56 -8.36 5.09 -1.09
C VAL A 56 -8.99 5.68 -2.35
N ARG A 57 -9.39 6.96 -2.32
CA ARG A 57 -9.95 7.63 -3.51
C ARG A 57 -8.99 7.63 -4.68
N CYS A 58 -7.71 7.91 -4.44
CA CYS A 58 -6.69 7.85 -5.49
C CYS A 58 -6.52 6.44 -6.04
N ALA A 59 -6.49 5.42 -5.17
CA ALA A 59 -6.37 4.03 -5.58
C ALA A 59 -7.57 3.58 -6.43
N ILE A 60 -8.80 3.92 -6.04
CA ILE A 60 -10.01 3.61 -6.80
C ILE A 60 -9.98 4.30 -8.17
N ARG A 61 -9.60 5.58 -8.24
CA ARG A 61 -9.47 6.29 -9.53
C ARG A 61 -8.46 5.60 -10.46
N ALA A 62 -7.30 5.21 -9.92
CA ALA A 62 -6.30 4.49 -10.70
C ALA A 62 -6.84 3.14 -11.21
N ALA A 63 -7.53 2.38 -10.37
CA ALA A 63 -8.14 1.11 -10.75
C ALA A 63 -9.20 1.28 -11.85
N ILE A 64 -10.05 2.31 -11.75
CA ILE A 64 -11.03 2.63 -12.80
C ILE A 64 -10.34 2.98 -14.12
N CYS A 65 -9.27 3.78 -14.08
CA CYS A 65 -8.49 4.12 -15.28
C CYS A 65 -7.84 2.90 -15.95
N LEU A 66 -7.54 1.86 -15.17
CA LEU A 66 -6.99 0.59 -15.65
C LEU A 66 -8.08 -0.40 -16.08
N GLY A 67 -9.36 -0.03 -15.98
CA GLY A 67 -10.47 -0.93 -16.28
C GLY A 67 -10.63 -2.09 -15.30
N CYS A 68 -10.22 -1.89 -14.05
CA CYS A 68 -10.38 -2.91 -13.01
C CYS A 68 -11.81 -2.95 -12.46
N ASP A 69 -12.22 -4.11 -11.99
CA ASP A 69 -13.44 -4.32 -11.22
C ASP A 69 -13.20 -3.95 -9.75
N ILE A 70 -13.89 -2.92 -9.27
CA ILE A 70 -13.80 -2.46 -7.88
C ILE A 70 -14.61 -3.39 -6.99
N GLN A 71 -14.00 -3.86 -5.91
CA GLN A 71 -14.61 -4.79 -4.98
C GLN A 71 -15.35 -4.04 -3.86
N GLU A 72 -16.60 -4.43 -3.58
CA GLU A 72 -17.40 -3.84 -2.50
C GLU A 72 -16.84 -4.16 -1.11
N LEU A 73 -16.20 -5.31 -0.95
CA LEU A 73 -15.52 -5.74 0.27
C LEU A 73 -14.03 -5.88 0.02
N SER A 74 -13.25 -5.14 0.79
CA SER A 74 -11.79 -5.19 0.75
C SER A 74 -11.24 -5.29 2.16
N ARG A 75 -10.17 -6.06 2.34
CA ARG A 75 -9.48 -6.24 3.63
C ARG A 75 -7.99 -6.18 3.44
N PHE A 76 -7.30 -5.71 4.48
CA PHE A 76 -5.85 -5.73 4.53
C PHE A 76 -5.35 -6.98 5.24
N ASP A 77 -4.25 -7.48 4.73
CA ASP A 77 -3.47 -8.59 5.28
C ASP A 77 -2.15 -8.07 5.83
N ARG A 78 -1.48 -8.85 6.67
CA ARG A 78 -0.13 -8.58 7.14
C ARG A 78 0.84 -9.56 6.48
N LYS A 79 1.78 -9.01 5.72
CA LYS A 79 2.93 -9.75 5.22
C LYS A 79 4.07 -9.60 6.21
N ASN A 80 4.25 -10.59 7.06
CA ASN A 80 5.27 -10.56 8.11
C ASN A 80 6.65 -10.91 7.55
N TYR A 81 7.60 -9.99 7.73
CA TYR A 81 9.02 -10.20 7.43
C TYR A 81 9.86 -9.14 8.14
N PHE A 82 11.15 -9.43 8.34
CA PHE A 82 12.07 -8.51 8.98
C PHE A 82 12.98 -7.86 7.94
N TYR A 83 13.09 -6.54 7.99
CA TYR A 83 13.97 -5.76 7.15
C TYR A 83 14.45 -4.53 7.93
N PRO A 84 15.70 -4.04 7.72
CA PRO A 84 16.28 -2.93 8.52
C PRO A 84 15.46 -1.66 8.56
N ASP A 85 14.75 -1.31 7.49
CA ASP A 85 13.88 -0.13 7.40
C ASP A 85 12.39 -0.41 7.65
N LEU A 86 12.07 -1.60 8.17
CA LEU A 86 10.70 -2.01 8.50
C LEU A 86 10.55 -2.28 10.00
N PRO A 87 10.50 -1.24 10.85
CA PRO A 87 10.52 -1.41 12.32
C PRO A 87 9.32 -2.20 12.87
N LYS A 88 8.19 -2.18 12.17
CA LYS A 88 6.98 -2.95 12.55
C LYS A 88 7.15 -4.47 12.39
N GLY A 89 8.07 -4.93 11.56
CA GLY A 89 8.23 -6.34 11.22
C GLY A 89 7.14 -6.90 10.29
N TYR A 90 6.28 -6.06 9.72
CA TYR A 90 5.27 -6.44 8.74
C TYR A 90 4.96 -5.31 7.75
N GLN A 91 4.52 -5.70 6.56
CA GLN A 91 3.95 -4.82 5.55
C GLN A 91 2.44 -5.02 5.52
N ILE A 92 1.69 -3.92 5.46
CA ILE A 92 0.25 -3.97 5.19
C ILE A 92 0.07 -4.22 3.71
N SER A 93 -0.67 -5.25 3.35
CA SER A 93 -0.88 -5.66 1.96
C SER A 93 -2.33 -6.09 1.74
N GLN A 94 -2.66 -6.50 0.51
CA GLN A 94 -3.92 -7.11 0.16
C GLN A 94 -3.65 -8.32 -0.72
N PHE A 95 -4.05 -9.50 -0.28
CA PHE A 95 -3.92 -10.73 -1.04
C PHE A 95 -5.26 -11.43 -1.24
N TYR A 96 -5.98 -11.71 -0.15
CA TYR A 96 -7.24 -12.46 -0.20
C TYR A 96 -8.43 -11.59 -0.62
N HIS A 97 -8.45 -10.33 -0.25
CA HIS A 97 -9.54 -9.40 -0.52
C HIS A 97 -9.01 -8.04 -1.04
N PRO A 98 -8.39 -8.03 -2.23
CA PRO A 98 -7.91 -6.79 -2.82
C PRO A 98 -9.06 -5.85 -3.16
N TYR A 99 -8.81 -4.55 -3.20
CA TYR A 99 -9.82 -3.54 -3.53
C TYR A 99 -10.20 -3.51 -5.01
N ALA A 100 -9.38 -4.08 -5.87
CA ALA A 100 -9.62 -4.13 -7.31
C ALA A 100 -9.02 -5.39 -7.93
N LEU A 101 -9.67 -5.91 -8.96
CA LEU A 101 -9.27 -7.11 -9.70
C LEU A 101 -9.32 -6.84 -11.19
N GLY A 102 -8.58 -7.63 -11.96
CA GLY A 102 -8.54 -7.52 -13.42
C GLY A 102 -7.87 -6.24 -13.90
N GLY A 103 -8.35 -5.72 -15.02
CA GLY A 103 -7.78 -4.55 -15.67
C GLY A 103 -6.73 -4.89 -16.72
N SER A 104 -6.35 -3.90 -17.52
CA SER A 104 -5.33 -4.04 -18.56
C SER A 104 -4.71 -2.71 -18.91
N ILE A 105 -3.49 -2.75 -19.41
CA ILE A 105 -2.81 -1.61 -20.03
C ILE A 105 -2.62 -2.00 -21.49
N PRO A 106 -3.26 -1.30 -22.43
CA PRO A 106 -3.14 -1.60 -23.87
C PRO A 106 -1.76 -1.27 -24.43
#